data_c29a91d848905bcaf76abb6ec3df524d
#
_entry.id   c29a91d848905bcaf76abb6ec3df524d
#
_cell.length_a   1.000
_cell.length_b   1.000
_cell.length_c   1.000
_cell.angle_alpha   90.00
_cell.angle_beta   90.00
_cell.angle_gamma   90.00
#
_symmetry.space_group_name_H-M   'P 1'
#
loop_
_entity.id
_entity.type
_entity.pdbx_description
1 polymer ?
#
loop_
_entity_poly.entity_id
_entity_poly.type
_entity_poly.pdbx_seq_one_letter_code
_entity_poly.pdbx_strand_id
1 'polypeptide(L)'
;MKHVAIALSIILSLALLVINQANAAATSTVMVLDFQLNDLTDLPNAPQELERIRYLTKVYKEVLVTQGVNIVPVANKLMADMQNQSATYLFDQIEYVAEVAAESGADYVLIGVALKPTYLFVYPRILLVDVKQKKVVLAKAYQLESSWSDQNTTANTARKIAEAVATAIKGFDDNK
;
A
#
# COMPACT_ATOMS: atom_id res chain seq x y z
N MET A 1 50.65 10.75 32.46
CA MET A 1 50.21 9.53 31.74
C MET A 1 48.75 9.11 32.02
N LYS A 2 48.24 9.19 33.27
CA LYS A 2 46.85 8.79 33.58
C LYS A 2 45.77 9.65 32.92
N HIS A 3 45.99 10.96 32.75
CA HIS A 3 45.03 11.89 32.13
C HIS A 3 44.91 11.75 30.63
N VAL A 4 45.96 11.30 29.92
CA VAL A 4 45.96 11.04 28.48
C VAL A 4 45.17 9.76 28.16
N ALA A 5 45.25 8.73 28.99
CA ALA A 5 44.51 7.48 28.82
C ALA A 5 43.00 7.67 29.01
N ILE A 6 42.57 8.55 29.96
CA ILE A 6 41.15 8.86 30.19
C ILE A 6 40.57 9.64 29.00
N ALA A 7 41.30 10.64 28.50
CA ALA A 7 40.86 11.41 27.34
C ALA A 7 40.69 10.53 26.06
N LEU A 8 41.61 9.60 25.83
CA LEU A 8 41.53 8.68 24.68
C LEU A 8 40.34 7.70 24.79
N SER A 9 40.02 7.25 26.01
CA SER A 9 38.88 6.36 26.25
C SER A 9 37.54 7.06 26.02
N ILE A 10 37.41 8.34 26.36
CA ILE A 10 36.17 9.13 26.12
C ILE A 10 35.96 9.40 24.64
N ILE A 11 37.02 9.69 23.89
CA ILE A 11 36.95 9.94 22.44
C ILE A 11 36.54 8.65 21.71
N LEU A 12 37.07 7.49 22.11
CA LEU A 12 36.73 6.20 21.53
C LEU A 12 35.28 5.79 21.80
N SER A 13 34.75 6.06 22.99
CA SER A 13 33.34 5.78 23.32
C SER A 13 32.37 6.71 22.59
N LEU A 14 32.73 7.98 22.36
CA LEU A 14 31.91 8.91 21.57
C LEU A 14 31.87 8.53 20.07
N ALA A 15 32.98 8.03 19.53
CA ALA A 15 33.04 7.55 18.14
C ALA A 15 32.17 6.30 17.90
N LEU A 16 32.06 5.40 18.89
CA LEU A 16 31.20 4.22 18.81
C LEU A 16 29.70 4.56 18.87
N LEU A 17 29.30 5.64 19.53
CA LEU A 17 27.92 6.12 19.58
C LEU A 17 27.44 6.72 18.24
N VAL A 18 28.34 7.34 17.48
CA VAL A 18 28.01 7.95 16.17
C VAL A 18 27.83 6.90 15.10
N ILE A 19 28.52 5.74 15.17
CA ILE A 19 28.44 4.68 14.16
C ILE A 19 27.10 3.93 14.19
N ASN A 20 26.38 3.92 15.33
CA ASN A 20 25.08 3.23 15.46
C ASN A 20 23.87 4.02 14.93
N GLN A 21 24.04 5.26 14.46
CA GLN A 21 22.93 6.04 13.86
C GLN A 21 22.86 5.97 12.33
N ALA A 22 23.74 5.25 11.68
CA ALA A 22 23.94 5.36 10.22
C ALA A 22 23.21 4.34 9.35
N ASN A 23 22.36 3.47 9.90
CA ASN A 23 21.64 2.45 9.07
C ASN A 23 20.18 2.21 9.50
N ALA A 24 19.42 3.26 9.72
CA ALA A 24 17.98 3.14 9.50
C ALA A 24 17.81 3.26 7.96
N ALA A 25 17.82 2.14 7.26
CA ALA A 25 17.39 2.11 5.86
C ALA A 25 16.05 2.85 5.79
N ALA A 26 16.00 3.91 4.99
CA ALA A 26 14.77 4.69 4.84
C ALA A 26 13.69 3.76 4.32
N THR A 27 12.73 3.42 5.17
CA THR A 27 11.60 2.57 4.80
C THR A 27 10.79 3.30 3.73
N SER A 28 10.55 2.66 2.59
CA SER A 28 9.78 3.26 1.52
C SER A 28 8.40 3.69 1.97
N THR A 29 7.97 4.84 1.49
CA THR A 29 6.64 5.42 1.74
C THR A 29 5.64 4.96 0.69
N VAL A 30 4.43 4.59 1.10
CA VAL A 30 3.40 4.07 0.21
C VAL A 30 2.11 4.87 0.36
N MET A 31 1.63 5.44 -0.72
CA MET A 31 0.28 5.98 -0.81
C MET A 31 -0.69 4.84 -1.12
N VAL A 32 -1.63 4.57 -0.22
CA VAL A 32 -2.59 3.46 -0.35
C VAL A 32 -3.97 4.03 -0.63
N LEU A 33 -4.44 3.87 -1.87
CA LEU A 33 -5.79 4.27 -2.26
C LEU A 33 -6.83 3.30 -1.68
N ASP A 34 -8.04 3.80 -1.46
CA ASP A 34 -9.16 2.95 -1.09
C ASP A 34 -9.55 2.06 -2.27
N PHE A 35 -9.93 0.81 -1.99
CA PHE A 35 -10.48 -0.04 -3.02
C PHE A 35 -11.76 0.56 -3.60
N GLN A 36 -11.88 0.54 -4.92
CA GLN A 36 -13.09 0.90 -5.63
C GLN A 36 -13.83 -0.33 -6.10
N LEU A 37 -15.16 -0.29 -6.10
CA LEU A 37 -16.00 -1.37 -6.61
C LEU A 37 -16.33 -1.12 -8.07
N ASN A 38 -15.92 -2.04 -8.94
CA ASN A 38 -16.40 -2.11 -10.32
C ASN A 38 -17.46 -3.21 -10.42
N ASP A 39 -18.72 -2.84 -10.11
CA ASP A 39 -19.88 -3.73 -10.08
C ASP A 39 -20.57 -3.73 -11.43
N LEU A 40 -20.50 -4.85 -12.13
CA LEU A 40 -21.10 -5.06 -13.46
C LEU A 40 -22.45 -5.80 -13.39
N THR A 41 -23.05 -5.92 -12.22
CA THR A 41 -24.36 -6.56 -12.03
C THR A 41 -25.50 -5.60 -12.35
N ASP A 42 -26.73 -6.12 -12.43
CA ASP A 42 -27.93 -5.32 -12.72
C ASP A 42 -28.31 -4.32 -11.62
N LEU A 43 -27.81 -4.52 -10.40
CA LEU A 43 -28.00 -3.64 -9.23
C LEU A 43 -26.63 -3.17 -8.70
N PRO A 44 -25.91 -2.34 -9.48
CA PRO A 44 -24.57 -1.95 -9.12
C PRO A 44 -24.56 -1.07 -7.87
N ASN A 45 -23.47 -1.17 -7.10
CA ASN A 45 -23.20 -0.32 -5.93
C ASN A 45 -24.25 -0.42 -4.81
N ALA A 46 -24.86 -1.58 -4.60
CA ALA A 46 -25.73 -1.80 -3.48
C ALA A 46 -25.04 -1.42 -2.15
N PRO A 47 -25.72 -0.80 -1.18
CA PRO A 47 -25.10 -0.28 0.04
C PRO A 47 -24.25 -1.32 0.79
N GLN A 48 -24.71 -2.57 0.86
CA GLN A 48 -23.97 -3.66 1.49
C GLN A 48 -22.68 -4.02 0.73
N GLU A 49 -22.64 -3.85 -0.57
CA GLU A 49 -21.45 -4.08 -1.37
C GLU A 49 -20.39 -2.99 -1.12
N LEU A 50 -20.82 -1.74 -1.06
CA LEU A 50 -19.94 -0.61 -0.73
C LEU A 50 -19.40 -0.73 0.70
N GLU A 51 -20.18 -1.26 1.65
CA GLU A 51 -19.74 -1.52 3.02
C GLU A 51 -18.64 -2.60 3.05
N ARG A 52 -18.78 -3.66 2.27
CA ARG A 52 -17.76 -4.72 2.14
C ARG A 52 -16.46 -4.19 1.56
N ILE A 53 -16.52 -3.29 0.57
CA ILE A 53 -15.34 -2.65 0.01
C ILE A 53 -14.63 -1.76 1.04
N ARG A 54 -15.40 -1.01 1.84
CA ARG A 54 -14.81 -0.24 2.96
C ARG A 54 -14.14 -1.17 3.98
N TYR A 55 -14.78 -2.29 4.29
CA TYR A 55 -14.20 -3.29 5.20
C TYR A 55 -12.92 -3.93 4.63
N LEU A 56 -12.92 -4.31 3.36
CA LEU A 56 -11.74 -4.79 2.64
C LEU A 56 -10.58 -3.77 2.75
N THR A 57 -10.85 -2.51 2.42
CA THR A 57 -9.88 -1.42 2.49
C THR A 57 -9.34 -1.24 3.91
N LYS A 58 -10.22 -1.23 4.92
CA LYS A 58 -9.83 -1.07 6.32
C LYS A 58 -8.85 -2.16 6.75
N VAL A 59 -9.25 -3.43 6.61
CA VAL A 59 -8.40 -4.57 7.01
C VAL A 59 -7.09 -4.57 6.26
N TYR A 60 -7.12 -4.28 4.98
CA TYR A 60 -5.93 -4.21 4.14
C TYR A 60 -4.91 -3.17 4.63
N LYS A 61 -5.36 -1.94 4.91
CA LYS A 61 -4.49 -0.87 5.45
C LYS A 61 -3.95 -1.22 6.83
N GLU A 62 -4.79 -1.76 7.72
CA GLU A 62 -4.37 -2.19 9.06
C GLU A 62 -3.24 -3.24 8.99
N VAL A 63 -3.38 -4.23 8.10
CA VAL A 63 -2.36 -5.27 7.93
C VAL A 63 -1.07 -4.70 7.33
N LEU A 64 -1.13 -3.81 6.34
CA LEU A 64 0.06 -3.15 5.80
C LEU A 64 0.86 -2.42 6.91
N VAL A 65 0.16 -1.67 7.77
CA VAL A 65 0.80 -0.98 8.90
C VAL A 65 1.44 -1.99 9.86
N THR A 66 0.75 -3.09 10.21
CA THR A 66 1.32 -4.14 11.09
C THR A 66 2.51 -4.86 10.46
N GLN A 67 2.60 -4.89 9.14
CA GLN A 67 3.76 -5.40 8.39
C GLN A 67 4.92 -4.40 8.28
N GLY A 68 4.76 -3.21 8.85
CA GLY A 68 5.80 -2.17 8.89
C GLY A 68 5.85 -1.30 7.63
N VAL A 69 4.79 -1.31 6.80
CA VAL A 69 4.68 -0.41 5.65
C VAL A 69 4.37 1.01 6.12
N ASN A 70 5.17 1.98 5.70
CA ASN A 70 4.96 3.39 6.01
C ASN A 70 3.93 3.99 5.05
N ILE A 71 2.69 4.17 5.52
CA ILE A 71 1.59 4.69 4.71
C ILE A 71 1.52 6.21 4.82
N VAL A 72 1.55 6.89 3.67
CA VAL A 72 1.35 8.35 3.58
C VAL A 72 -0.10 8.70 3.18
N PRO A 73 -0.59 9.90 3.54
CA PRO A 73 -1.93 10.35 3.19
C PRO A 73 -2.18 10.35 1.67
N VAL A 74 -3.40 10.04 1.28
CA VAL A 74 -3.83 10.12 -0.13
C VAL A 74 -3.97 11.59 -0.54
N ALA A 75 -3.42 11.93 -1.70
CA ALA A 75 -3.54 13.27 -2.27
C ALA A 75 -5.00 13.62 -2.55
N ASN A 76 -5.41 14.86 -2.21
CA ASN A 76 -6.79 15.34 -2.39
C ASN A 76 -7.28 15.19 -3.83
N LYS A 77 -6.41 15.36 -4.80
CA LYS A 77 -6.72 15.22 -6.23
C LYS A 77 -7.13 13.77 -6.57
N LEU A 78 -6.38 12.78 -6.08
CA LEU A 78 -6.74 11.37 -6.28
C LEU A 78 -8.02 10.99 -5.53
N MET A 79 -8.25 11.55 -4.34
CA MET A 79 -9.52 11.35 -3.62
C MET A 79 -10.71 11.91 -4.40
N ALA A 80 -10.57 13.08 -5.01
CA ALA A 80 -11.61 13.67 -5.87
C ALA A 80 -11.88 12.82 -7.12
N ASP A 81 -10.82 12.30 -7.75
CA ASP A 81 -10.96 11.42 -8.92
C ASP A 81 -11.67 10.11 -8.56
N MET A 82 -11.34 9.50 -7.42
CA MET A 82 -12.04 8.30 -6.93
C MET A 82 -13.54 8.53 -6.69
N GLN A 83 -13.94 9.75 -6.38
CA GLN A 83 -15.35 10.08 -6.17
C GLN A 83 -16.10 10.43 -7.45
N ASN A 84 -15.41 11.00 -8.45
CA ASN A 84 -16.03 11.62 -9.63
C ASN A 84 -15.81 10.84 -10.92
N GLN A 85 -14.90 9.86 -10.94
CA GLN A 85 -14.58 9.06 -12.12
C GLN A 85 -15.05 7.61 -11.98
N SER A 86 -14.90 6.82 -13.03
CA SER A 86 -15.19 5.38 -12.97
C SER A 86 -14.26 4.66 -11.99
N ALA A 87 -14.71 3.54 -11.45
CA ALA A 87 -13.95 2.72 -10.50
C ALA A 87 -12.59 2.24 -11.06
N THR A 88 -12.43 2.17 -12.38
CA THR A 88 -11.18 1.77 -13.02
C THR A 88 -10.32 2.94 -13.48
N TYR A 89 -10.80 4.17 -13.37
CA TYR A 89 -10.09 5.34 -13.91
C TYR A 89 -8.64 5.42 -13.45
N LEU A 90 -8.39 5.40 -12.15
CA LEU A 90 -7.02 5.48 -11.63
C LEU A 90 -6.21 4.21 -11.92
N PHE A 91 -6.87 3.07 -12.09
CA PHE A 91 -6.25 1.81 -12.47
C PHE A 91 -5.70 1.84 -13.92
N ASP A 92 -6.31 2.65 -14.78
CA ASP A 92 -5.94 2.82 -16.18
C ASP A 92 -5.00 4.03 -16.41
N GLN A 93 -4.84 4.94 -15.39
CA GLN A 93 -4.09 6.19 -15.50
C GLN A 93 -2.79 6.18 -14.65
N ILE A 94 -1.94 5.16 -14.86
CA ILE A 94 -0.76 4.88 -14.02
C ILE A 94 0.22 6.05 -13.94
N GLU A 95 0.55 6.68 -15.07
CA GLU A 95 1.50 7.79 -15.11
C GLU A 95 0.98 9.00 -14.34
N TYR A 96 -0.29 9.35 -14.54
CA TYR A 96 -0.96 10.42 -13.83
C TYR A 96 -0.99 10.18 -12.31
N VAL A 97 -1.36 8.95 -11.89
CA VAL A 97 -1.38 8.59 -10.47
C VAL A 97 0.01 8.71 -9.85
N ALA A 98 1.05 8.24 -10.55
CA ALA A 98 2.42 8.36 -10.09
C ALA A 98 2.87 9.82 -9.97
N GLU A 99 2.50 10.70 -10.92
CA GLU A 99 2.81 12.13 -10.86
C GLU A 99 2.19 12.79 -9.63
N VAL A 100 0.91 12.55 -9.39
CA VAL A 100 0.21 13.12 -8.21
C VAL A 100 0.76 12.54 -6.89
N ALA A 101 1.09 11.26 -6.86
CA ALA A 101 1.68 10.62 -5.68
C ALA A 101 3.08 11.15 -5.36
N ALA A 102 3.87 11.50 -6.40
CA ALA A 102 5.19 12.11 -6.24
C ALA A 102 5.13 13.44 -5.49
N GLU A 103 4.12 14.27 -5.74
CA GLU A 103 3.90 15.55 -5.05
C GLU A 103 3.70 15.38 -3.52
N SER A 104 3.24 14.21 -3.09
CA SER A 104 3.03 13.84 -1.69
C SER A 104 4.22 13.13 -1.06
N GLY A 105 5.32 12.95 -1.79
CA GLY A 105 6.53 12.27 -1.31
C GLY A 105 6.39 10.75 -1.17
N ALA A 106 5.46 10.13 -1.89
CA ALA A 106 5.34 8.68 -1.91
C ALA A 106 6.38 8.04 -2.83
N ASP A 107 7.01 6.95 -2.39
CA ASP A 107 7.87 6.11 -3.25
C ASP A 107 7.05 5.16 -4.11
N TYR A 108 5.95 4.67 -3.55
CA TYR A 108 5.01 3.78 -4.23
C TYR A 108 3.57 4.26 -4.06
N VAL A 109 2.73 3.96 -5.04
CA VAL A 109 1.28 4.09 -4.91
C VAL A 109 0.60 2.76 -5.18
N LEU A 110 -0.36 2.42 -4.33
CA LEU A 110 -1.11 1.18 -4.39
C LEU A 110 -2.56 1.47 -4.75
N ILE A 111 -2.98 0.91 -5.87
CA ILE A 111 -4.31 1.08 -6.44
C ILE A 111 -5.05 -0.25 -6.36
N GLY A 112 -6.29 -0.25 -5.87
CA GLY A 112 -7.12 -1.43 -5.74
C GLY A 112 -8.49 -1.27 -6.39
N VAL A 113 -8.90 -2.27 -7.17
CA VAL A 113 -10.25 -2.38 -7.75
C VAL A 113 -10.81 -3.77 -7.48
N ALA A 114 -11.99 -3.84 -6.90
CA ALA A 114 -12.75 -5.08 -6.77
C ALA A 114 -13.68 -5.20 -7.98
N LEU A 115 -13.32 -6.07 -8.91
CA LEU A 115 -14.15 -6.38 -10.07
C LEU A 115 -15.22 -7.41 -9.67
N LYS A 116 -16.50 -7.05 -9.82
CA LYS A 116 -17.66 -7.90 -9.54
C LYS A 116 -18.45 -8.12 -10.82
N PRO A 117 -18.11 -9.14 -11.63
CA PRO A 117 -18.78 -9.40 -12.89
C PRO A 117 -20.15 -10.06 -12.72
N THR A 118 -20.38 -10.71 -11.57
CA THR A 118 -21.64 -11.40 -11.23
C THR A 118 -21.91 -11.33 -9.74
N TYR A 119 -23.10 -11.74 -9.30
CA TYR A 119 -23.44 -11.83 -7.88
C TYR A 119 -22.64 -12.87 -7.09
N LEU A 120 -22.00 -13.82 -7.78
CA LEU A 120 -21.28 -14.94 -7.15
C LEU A 120 -19.78 -14.70 -7.00
N PHE A 121 -19.20 -13.84 -7.84
CA PHE A 121 -17.75 -13.70 -7.92
C PHE A 121 -17.30 -12.25 -7.78
N VAL A 122 -16.28 -12.06 -6.97
CA VAL A 122 -15.56 -10.79 -6.86
C VAL A 122 -14.06 -11.06 -6.95
N TYR A 123 -13.38 -10.24 -7.72
CA TYR A 123 -11.95 -10.34 -7.99
C TYR A 123 -11.26 -9.04 -7.55
N PRO A 124 -10.76 -8.95 -6.30
CA PRO A 124 -9.87 -7.86 -5.92
C PRO A 124 -8.61 -7.88 -6.77
N ARG A 125 -8.34 -6.77 -7.45
CA ARG A 125 -7.16 -6.56 -8.28
C ARG A 125 -6.35 -5.41 -7.71
N ILE A 126 -5.03 -5.53 -7.72
CA ILE A 126 -4.12 -4.50 -7.22
C ILE A 126 -3.03 -4.21 -8.25
N LEU A 127 -2.59 -2.94 -8.25
CA LEU A 127 -1.37 -2.49 -8.87
C LEU A 127 -0.53 -1.74 -7.83
N LEU A 128 0.72 -2.14 -7.67
CA LEU A 128 1.73 -1.35 -6.97
C LEU A 128 2.57 -0.65 -8.03
N VAL A 129 2.61 0.66 -7.97
CA VAL A 129 3.30 1.51 -8.94
C VAL A 129 4.52 2.14 -8.27
N ASP A 130 5.69 2.00 -8.87
CA ASP A 130 6.88 2.79 -8.54
C ASP A 130 6.67 4.21 -9.05
N VAL A 131 6.63 5.17 -8.12
CA VAL A 131 6.32 6.56 -8.41
C VAL A 131 7.41 7.22 -9.25
N LYS A 132 8.68 6.92 -8.95
CA LYS A 132 9.83 7.48 -9.67
C LYS A 132 9.92 6.96 -11.10
N GLN A 133 9.68 5.66 -11.29
CA GLN A 133 9.75 5.02 -12.61
C GLN A 133 8.45 5.16 -13.40
N LYS A 134 7.34 5.54 -12.75
CA LYS A 134 5.97 5.57 -13.30
C LYS A 134 5.56 4.23 -13.91
N LYS A 135 5.93 3.12 -13.24
CA LYS A 135 5.72 1.77 -13.74
C LYS A 135 5.07 0.88 -12.70
N VAL A 136 4.23 -0.03 -13.16
CA VAL A 136 3.69 -1.10 -12.33
C VAL A 136 4.80 -2.09 -12.00
N VAL A 137 5.10 -2.25 -10.71
CA VAL A 137 6.13 -3.18 -10.19
C VAL A 137 5.50 -4.44 -9.58
N LEU A 138 4.20 -4.41 -9.25
CA LEU A 138 3.43 -5.58 -8.86
C LEU A 138 2.00 -5.44 -9.40
N ALA A 139 1.53 -6.48 -10.09
CA ALA A 139 0.14 -6.62 -10.49
C ALA A 139 -0.38 -7.98 -10.03
N LYS A 140 -1.47 -8.01 -9.28
CA LYS A 140 -2.11 -9.26 -8.83
C LYS A 140 -3.63 -9.16 -8.87
N ALA A 141 -4.26 -10.31 -9.08
CA ALA A 141 -5.69 -10.50 -8.93
C ALA A 141 -5.92 -11.68 -7.99
N TYR A 142 -6.95 -11.56 -7.16
CA TYR A 142 -7.34 -12.59 -6.21
C TYR A 142 -8.80 -12.95 -6.48
N GLN A 143 -9.13 -14.22 -6.36
CA GLN A 143 -10.51 -14.66 -6.30
C GLN A 143 -10.89 -14.84 -4.83
N LEU A 144 -12.06 -14.38 -4.44
CA LEU A 144 -12.60 -14.72 -3.12
C LEU A 144 -12.96 -16.20 -3.12
N GLU A 145 -12.48 -16.93 -2.09
CA GLU A 145 -12.59 -18.39 -2.02
C GLU A 145 -13.98 -18.88 -1.62
N SER A 146 -14.83 -18.00 -1.09
CA SER A 146 -16.19 -18.30 -0.66
C SER A 146 -17.12 -17.13 -0.91
N SER A 147 -18.30 -17.12 -0.28
CA SER A 147 -19.26 -16.03 -0.45
C SER A 147 -18.64 -14.66 -0.15
N TRP A 148 -18.77 -13.75 -1.09
CA TRP A 148 -18.43 -12.33 -0.90
C TRP A 148 -19.11 -11.69 0.31
N SER A 149 -20.29 -12.22 0.71
CA SER A 149 -21.01 -11.76 1.90
C SER A 149 -20.36 -12.16 3.22
N ASP A 150 -19.43 -13.11 3.23
CA ASP A 150 -18.71 -13.51 4.43
C ASP A 150 -17.57 -12.55 4.75
N GLN A 151 -17.65 -11.90 5.92
CA GLN A 151 -16.61 -10.99 6.39
C GLN A 151 -15.26 -11.67 6.60
N ASN A 152 -15.23 -12.94 7.03
CA ASN A 152 -13.98 -13.68 7.22
C ASN A 152 -13.26 -13.89 5.89
N THR A 153 -14.00 -14.25 4.85
CA THR A 153 -13.44 -14.37 3.49
C THR A 153 -12.86 -13.05 3.01
N THR A 154 -13.58 -11.96 3.19
CA THR A 154 -13.11 -10.62 2.83
C THR A 154 -11.84 -10.25 3.61
N ALA A 155 -11.82 -10.49 4.93
CA ALA A 155 -10.64 -10.21 5.76
C ALA A 155 -9.44 -11.07 5.39
N ASN A 156 -9.64 -12.36 5.11
CA ASN A 156 -8.56 -13.26 4.68
C ASN A 156 -7.96 -12.82 3.35
N THR A 157 -8.80 -12.42 2.40
CA THR A 157 -8.32 -11.88 1.13
C THR A 157 -7.55 -10.58 1.31
N ALA A 158 -8.04 -9.66 2.15
CA ALA A 158 -7.34 -8.42 2.49
C ALA A 158 -5.94 -8.69 3.08
N ARG A 159 -5.81 -9.67 3.98
CA ARG A 159 -4.51 -10.09 4.55
C ARG A 159 -3.57 -10.64 3.48
N LYS A 160 -4.03 -11.57 2.65
CA LYS A 160 -3.22 -12.14 1.54
C LYS A 160 -2.70 -11.05 0.59
N ILE A 161 -3.54 -10.07 0.27
CA ILE A 161 -3.16 -8.92 -0.56
C ILE A 161 -2.08 -8.10 0.15
N ALA A 162 -2.31 -7.71 1.42
CA ALA A 162 -1.40 -6.88 2.18
C ALA A 162 -0.03 -7.55 2.39
N GLU A 163 -0.02 -8.83 2.70
CA GLU A 163 1.22 -9.63 2.86
C GLU A 163 2.03 -9.67 1.55
N ALA A 164 1.37 -9.87 0.42
CA ALA A 164 2.04 -9.89 -0.88
C ALA A 164 2.65 -8.53 -1.24
N VAL A 165 1.95 -7.43 -0.92
CA VAL A 165 2.45 -6.06 -1.15
C VAL A 165 3.60 -5.73 -0.20
N ALA A 166 3.46 -6.01 1.10
CA ALA A 166 4.52 -5.76 2.07
C ALA A 166 5.80 -6.54 1.74
N THR A 167 5.66 -7.80 1.30
CA THR A 167 6.79 -8.62 0.84
C THR A 167 7.48 -8.01 -0.38
N ALA A 168 6.70 -7.53 -1.35
CA ALA A 168 7.25 -6.90 -2.55
C ALA A 168 8.02 -5.61 -2.21
N ILE A 169 7.46 -4.74 -1.36
CA ILE A 169 8.11 -3.50 -0.94
C ILE A 169 9.44 -3.80 -0.22
N LYS A 170 9.44 -4.74 0.73
CA LYS A 170 10.67 -5.17 1.42
C LYS A 170 11.74 -5.66 0.44
N GLY A 171 11.35 -6.49 -0.52
CA GLY A 171 12.29 -6.96 -1.55
C GLY A 171 12.84 -5.85 -2.44
N PHE A 172 12.09 -4.77 -2.67
CA PHE A 172 12.59 -3.61 -3.40
C PHE A 172 13.51 -2.75 -2.54
N ASP A 173 13.23 -2.58 -1.26
CA ASP A 173 14.07 -1.82 -0.33
C ASP A 173 15.41 -2.51 -0.08
N ASP A 174 15.43 -3.83 0.03
CA ASP A 174 16.65 -4.64 0.20
C ASP A 174 17.59 -4.59 -1.02
N ASN A 175 17.10 -4.19 -2.19
CA ASN A 175 17.86 -4.10 -3.44
C ASN A 175 18.23 -2.67 -3.85
N LYS A 176 18.00 -1.65 -3.02
CA LYS A 176 18.42 -0.25 -3.21
C LYS A 176 19.79 0.00 -2.63
#